data_a0b3fcc69a701f49a5e5a31050216735
#
_entry.id   a0b3fcc69a701f49a5e5a31050216735
#
_cell.length_a   1.000
_cell.length_b   1.000
_cell.length_c   1.000
_cell.angle_alpha   90.00
_cell.angle_beta   90.00
_cell.angle_gamma   90.00
#
_symmetry.space_group_name_H-M   'P 1'
#
loop_
_entity.id
_entity.type
_entity.pdbx_description
1 polymer ?
#
loop_
_entity_poly.entity_id
_entity_poly.type
_entity_poly.pdbx_seq_one_letter_code
_entity_poly.pdbx_strand_id
1 'polypeptide(L)'
;MLITLPQTEGAAPLYLRLINKIKQQIHSGEIAAGEKMPSLRHLADDLGVSRTTAEAAYNQLVAEGYLLAEPKRGYFAAGIAARPMAEVDLPSAPANTTPLRYDFGNNYIDSSLFPAAVWKRCLGHALQNAPLLAGYGDPQGEPYLRQTLARYSHEARSVICTPQQIVIGAGIQSLLQILLAVLDEAPHAVAFEEPGFTKAEQLFKMAGWQVGHFDSEQLSPNLPPLLYVSPSNPYKGRSLSPQGRLNLLQWARQNGSYILEDDYNGEFRYFTHPISSLQGMSGGQNVIYCGSFSRILLPSLRISYLVLPQSLLPAYSRVKNLYNQTSSSIEQFALAEFIASGNLRRHIKKMRRRYAVKNTLLRSALAKIFGGKISIMAYESGLHIRLAVHTNSTAQLLAQQAASAGIHILPVNPTTAYADNNPAAPEILLSFAGIAEDDIEPALQELQKVWRL
;
A
#
# COMPACT_ATOMS: atom_id res chain seq x y z
N MET A 1 35.64 32.75 27.15
CA MET A 1 34.67 32.15 26.23
C MET A 1 34.37 33.15 25.12
N LEU A 2 34.72 32.85 23.87
CA LEU A 2 34.49 33.70 22.71
C LEU A 2 33.30 33.14 21.92
N ILE A 3 32.13 33.79 22.04
CA ILE A 3 30.99 33.53 21.18
C ILE A 3 31.14 34.47 19.97
N THR A 4 31.43 33.94 18.79
CA THR A 4 31.49 34.74 17.55
C THR A 4 30.32 34.40 16.66
N LEU A 5 29.58 35.42 16.22
CA LEU A 5 28.48 35.23 15.26
C LEU A 5 29.06 35.29 13.84
N PRO A 6 28.76 34.30 12.97
CA PRO A 6 29.19 34.38 11.56
C PRO A 6 28.54 35.58 10.86
N GLN A 7 29.34 36.33 10.11
CA GLN A 7 28.91 37.52 9.34
C GLN A 7 28.11 37.20 8.07
N THR A 8 27.64 35.98 7.90
CA THR A 8 26.84 35.63 6.72
C THR A 8 25.46 36.26 6.79
N GLU A 9 25.11 37.05 5.80
CA GLU A 9 23.78 37.59 5.53
C GLU A 9 22.79 36.44 5.32
N GLY A 10 22.16 35.98 6.37
CA GLY A 10 21.08 35.00 6.34
C GLY A 10 19.80 35.62 6.88
N ALA A 11 18.66 35.32 6.29
CA ALA A 11 17.32 35.86 6.60
C ALA A 11 16.82 35.56 8.04
N ALA A 12 17.60 34.89 8.91
CA ALA A 12 17.20 34.53 10.27
C ALA A 12 17.44 35.68 11.27
N PRO A 13 16.49 35.97 12.16
CA PRO A 13 16.65 36.97 13.23
C PRO A 13 17.89 36.72 14.07
N LEU A 14 18.54 37.80 14.53
CA LEU A 14 19.83 37.76 15.21
C LEU A 14 19.80 36.91 16.49
N TYR A 15 18.71 36.97 17.26
CA TYR A 15 18.55 36.15 18.46
C TYR A 15 18.52 34.64 18.15
N LEU A 16 17.91 34.20 17.05
CA LEU A 16 17.93 32.80 16.65
C LEU A 16 19.32 32.31 16.23
N ARG A 17 20.09 33.17 15.55
CA ARG A 17 21.49 32.88 15.22
C ARG A 17 22.34 32.70 16.46
N LEU A 18 22.12 33.54 17.48
CA LEU A 18 22.79 33.44 18.78
C LEU A 18 22.41 32.14 19.53
N ILE A 19 21.12 31.80 19.56
CA ILE A 19 20.64 30.54 20.14
C ILE A 19 21.34 29.34 19.48
N ASN A 20 21.31 29.27 18.15
CA ASN A 20 21.87 28.15 17.40
C ASN A 20 23.39 28.04 17.63
N LYS A 21 24.10 29.15 17.71
CA LYS A 21 25.57 29.14 17.99
C LYS A 21 25.86 28.61 19.39
N ILE A 22 25.15 29.07 20.42
CA ILE A 22 25.33 28.58 21.79
C ILE A 22 24.98 27.09 21.88
N LYS A 23 23.87 26.64 21.27
CA LYS A 23 23.52 25.22 21.20
C LYS A 23 24.63 24.39 20.55
N GLN A 24 25.16 24.87 19.44
CA GLN A 24 26.27 24.20 18.75
C GLN A 24 27.51 24.06 19.65
N GLN A 25 27.88 25.12 20.39
CA GLN A 25 29.02 25.11 21.27
C GLN A 25 28.83 24.20 22.50
N ILE A 26 27.59 24.12 23.02
CA ILE A 26 27.24 23.15 24.09
C ILE A 26 27.31 21.71 23.54
N HIS A 27 26.78 21.47 22.33
CA HIS A 27 26.80 20.14 21.73
C HIS A 27 28.20 19.69 21.31
N SER A 28 29.07 20.62 20.87
CA SER A 28 30.49 20.30 20.55
C SER A 28 31.34 20.12 21.79
N GLY A 29 30.88 20.51 22.98
CA GLY A 29 31.67 20.51 24.21
C GLY A 29 32.59 21.71 24.35
N GLU A 30 32.53 22.69 23.45
CA GLU A 30 33.26 23.97 23.59
C GLU A 30 32.81 24.74 24.82
N ILE A 31 31.55 24.62 25.18
CA ILE A 31 30.96 25.09 26.44
C ILE A 31 30.71 23.85 27.31
N ALA A 32 31.47 23.75 28.40
CA ALA A 32 31.37 22.61 29.30
C ALA A 32 30.08 22.62 30.13
N ALA A 33 29.59 21.44 30.51
CA ALA A 33 28.49 21.32 31.48
C ALA A 33 28.76 22.05 32.78
N GLY A 34 27.85 22.87 33.23
CA GLY A 34 28.00 23.72 34.45
C GLY A 34 28.90 24.95 34.23
N GLU A 35 29.40 25.21 33.05
CA GLU A 35 30.16 26.41 32.76
C GLU A 35 29.30 27.64 32.86
N LYS A 36 29.85 28.68 33.52
CA LYS A 36 29.14 29.96 33.71
C LYS A 36 29.16 30.77 32.42
N MET A 37 27.97 31.11 31.96
CA MET A 37 27.77 31.94 30.78
C MET A 37 28.04 33.42 31.04
N PRO A 38 28.48 34.20 30.02
CA PRO A 38 28.59 35.62 30.10
C PRO A 38 27.29 36.29 30.61
N SER A 39 27.44 37.40 31.33
CA SER A 39 26.26 38.20 31.70
C SER A 39 25.58 38.77 30.46
N LEU A 40 24.27 39.01 30.51
CA LEU A 40 23.52 39.59 29.39
C LEU A 40 24.13 40.90 28.86
N ARG A 41 24.69 41.72 29.75
CA ARG A 41 25.38 42.96 29.36
C ARG A 41 26.68 42.66 28.63
N HIS A 42 27.51 41.78 29.16
CA HIS A 42 28.76 41.41 28.55
C HIS A 42 28.60 40.71 27.21
N LEU A 43 27.60 39.82 27.11
CA LEU A 43 27.27 39.15 25.84
C LEU A 43 26.79 40.17 24.80
N ALA A 44 25.96 41.14 25.19
CA ALA A 44 25.46 42.14 24.28
C ALA A 44 26.58 43.07 23.77
N ASP A 45 27.50 43.49 24.69
CA ASP A 45 28.63 44.35 24.38
C ASP A 45 29.63 43.61 23.45
N ASP A 46 29.99 42.36 23.76
CA ASP A 46 30.93 41.55 22.98
C ASP A 46 30.46 41.24 21.54
N LEU A 47 29.16 41.04 21.37
CA LEU A 47 28.57 40.68 20.08
C LEU A 47 28.02 41.86 19.30
N GLY A 48 28.00 43.08 19.88
CA GLY A 48 27.45 44.26 19.25
C GLY A 48 25.91 44.15 19.04
N VAL A 49 25.22 43.41 19.91
CA VAL A 49 23.75 43.21 19.84
C VAL A 49 23.02 43.97 20.94
N SER A 50 21.70 44.16 20.76
CA SER A 50 20.91 44.78 21.84
C SER A 50 20.80 43.85 23.05
N ARG A 51 20.72 44.41 24.28
CA ARG A 51 20.49 43.63 25.49
C ARG A 51 19.21 42.80 25.43
N THR A 52 18.17 43.34 24.79
CA THR A 52 16.91 42.62 24.56
C THR A 52 17.09 41.39 23.66
N THR A 53 17.98 41.45 22.65
CA THR A 53 18.33 40.31 21.82
C THR A 53 19.04 39.20 22.58
N ALA A 54 20.02 39.58 23.42
CA ALA A 54 20.73 38.65 24.31
C ALA A 54 19.80 38.01 25.33
N GLU A 55 18.91 38.79 25.91
CA GLU A 55 17.93 38.35 26.90
C GLU A 55 16.90 37.37 26.26
N ALA A 56 16.37 37.69 25.08
CA ALA A 56 15.49 36.80 24.35
C ALA A 56 16.16 35.46 24.02
N ALA A 57 17.44 35.50 23.64
CA ALA A 57 18.20 34.27 23.35
C ALA A 57 18.41 33.44 24.63
N TYR A 58 18.80 34.05 25.74
CA TYR A 58 19.01 33.32 27.00
C TYR A 58 17.71 32.78 27.56
N ASN A 59 16.62 33.54 27.54
CA ASN A 59 15.30 33.07 27.98
C ASN A 59 14.85 31.86 27.19
N GLN A 60 15.04 31.85 25.86
CA GLN A 60 14.73 30.74 25.04
C GLN A 60 15.61 29.51 25.35
N LEU A 61 16.91 29.72 25.54
CA LEU A 61 17.86 28.63 25.89
C LEU A 61 17.54 28.06 27.29
N VAL A 62 17.06 28.88 28.22
CA VAL A 62 16.59 28.41 29.53
C VAL A 62 15.28 27.61 29.37
N ALA A 63 14.32 28.12 28.58
CA ALA A 63 13.06 27.44 28.32
C ALA A 63 13.27 26.09 27.63
N GLU A 64 14.29 25.98 26.77
CA GLU A 64 14.64 24.75 26.10
C GLU A 64 15.60 23.82 26.91
N GLY A 65 16.02 24.26 28.13
CA GLY A 65 16.87 23.49 29.02
C GLY A 65 18.35 23.47 28.68
N TYR A 66 18.83 24.30 27.74
CA TYR A 66 20.25 24.44 27.43
C TYR A 66 21.02 25.27 28.44
N LEU A 67 20.34 26.21 29.07
CA LEU A 67 20.91 27.02 30.17
C LEU A 67 20.07 26.87 31.44
N LEU A 68 20.73 26.96 32.58
CA LEU A 68 20.12 27.05 33.90
C LEU A 68 20.28 28.48 34.42
N ALA A 69 19.18 29.11 34.84
CA ALA A 69 19.21 30.41 35.46
C ALA A 69 19.26 30.26 37.00
N GLU A 70 20.36 30.72 37.64
CA GLU A 70 20.49 30.72 39.10
C GLU A 70 20.32 32.14 39.64
N PRO A 71 19.36 32.39 40.53
CA PRO A 71 19.13 33.72 41.13
C PRO A 71 20.42 34.27 41.74
N LYS A 72 20.76 35.51 41.39
CA LYS A 72 21.98 36.24 41.83
C LYS A 72 23.31 35.66 41.39
N ARG A 73 23.37 34.50 40.74
CA ARG A 73 24.60 33.83 40.26
C ARG A 73 24.78 33.92 38.76
N GLY A 74 23.68 34.03 38.02
CA GLY A 74 23.68 34.17 36.56
C GLY A 74 23.21 32.92 35.82
N TYR A 75 23.71 32.70 34.60
CA TYR A 75 23.34 31.60 33.72
C TYR A 75 24.48 30.59 33.62
N PHE A 76 24.13 29.32 33.55
CA PHE A 76 25.08 28.20 33.48
C PHE A 76 24.64 27.24 32.39
N ALA A 77 25.59 26.65 31.67
CA ALA A 77 25.29 25.64 30.67
C ALA A 77 24.75 24.35 31.32
N ALA A 78 23.65 23.86 30.83
CA ALA A 78 23.09 22.59 31.30
C ALA A 78 23.98 21.42 30.87
N GLY A 79 23.99 20.34 31.68
CA GLY A 79 24.72 19.11 31.41
C GLY A 79 24.02 18.26 30.34
N ILE A 80 23.83 18.79 29.15
CA ILE A 80 23.25 18.03 28.02
C ILE A 80 24.38 17.18 27.46
N ALA A 81 24.16 15.86 27.39
CA ALA A 81 25.12 14.94 26.78
C ALA A 81 25.41 15.37 25.33
N ALA A 82 26.63 15.79 25.06
CA ALA A 82 27.07 16.07 23.70
C ALA A 82 26.91 14.80 22.85
N ARG A 83 25.89 14.74 22.01
CA ARG A 83 25.87 13.82 20.88
C ARG A 83 26.39 14.61 19.69
N PRO A 84 27.57 14.30 19.14
CA PRO A 84 27.92 14.79 17.82
C PRO A 84 26.77 14.36 16.90
N MET A 85 26.19 15.29 16.14
CA MET A 85 25.38 14.91 15.00
C MET A 85 26.32 14.09 14.10
N ALA A 86 26.19 12.76 14.20
CA ALA A 86 26.77 11.92 13.18
C ALA A 86 26.22 12.44 11.85
N GLU A 87 27.08 12.84 10.93
CA GLU A 87 26.70 12.94 9.54
C GLU A 87 26.03 11.62 9.23
N VAL A 88 24.71 11.66 9.04
CA VAL A 88 23.98 10.51 8.55
C VAL A 88 24.45 10.37 7.11
N ASP A 89 25.44 9.54 6.90
CA ASP A 89 25.72 9.00 5.57
C ASP A 89 24.41 8.36 5.11
N LEU A 90 23.64 9.10 4.35
CA LEU A 90 22.51 8.53 3.65
C LEU A 90 23.09 7.41 2.80
N PRO A 91 22.67 6.15 3.00
CA PRO A 91 23.18 5.06 2.19
C PRO A 91 22.99 5.46 0.73
N SER A 92 24.09 5.64 0.02
CA SER A 92 24.07 5.83 -1.43
C SER A 92 23.24 4.68 -2.00
N ALA A 93 22.29 4.99 -2.89
CA ALA A 93 21.51 3.98 -3.57
C ALA A 93 22.46 2.86 -4.05
N PRO A 94 22.08 1.57 -3.89
CA PRO A 94 22.98 0.47 -4.24
C PRO A 94 23.47 0.65 -5.67
N ALA A 95 24.79 0.80 -5.80
CA ALA A 95 25.49 1.29 -6.99
C ALA A 95 25.46 0.35 -8.21
N ASN A 96 24.70 -0.77 -8.17
CA ASN A 96 24.73 -1.80 -9.21
C ASN A 96 23.34 -2.40 -9.52
N THR A 97 22.30 -1.62 -9.62
CA THR A 97 21.06 -2.11 -10.24
C THR A 97 21.03 -1.72 -11.70
N THR A 98 21.03 -2.71 -12.60
CA THR A 98 20.74 -2.47 -14.02
C THR A 98 19.46 -1.65 -14.12
N PRO A 99 19.45 -0.50 -14.83
CA PRO A 99 18.25 0.31 -14.94
C PRO A 99 17.09 -0.53 -15.47
N LEU A 100 15.94 -0.47 -14.77
CA LEU A 100 14.75 -1.16 -15.22
C LEU A 100 14.28 -0.56 -16.54
N ARG A 101 14.31 -1.39 -17.59
CA ARG A 101 13.91 -1.01 -18.95
C ARG A 101 12.48 -1.41 -19.26
N TYR A 102 12.10 -2.63 -18.87
CA TYR A 102 10.76 -3.17 -19.10
C TYR A 102 10.21 -3.79 -17.82
N ASP A 103 8.99 -3.39 -17.43
CA ASP A 103 8.36 -3.89 -16.20
C ASP A 103 7.10 -4.70 -16.52
N PHE A 104 7.22 -6.04 -16.45
CA PHE A 104 6.11 -6.97 -16.42
C PHE A 104 5.73 -7.37 -14.99
N GLY A 105 6.22 -6.64 -13.97
CA GLY A 105 5.83 -6.82 -12.58
C GLY A 105 4.42 -6.29 -12.30
N ASN A 106 4.00 -6.38 -11.05
CA ASN A 106 2.62 -6.05 -10.66
C ASN A 106 2.49 -4.68 -9.99
N ASN A 107 3.51 -3.82 -10.06
CA ASN A 107 3.55 -2.57 -9.30
C ASN A 107 2.87 -1.39 -10.01
N TYR A 108 2.74 -1.43 -11.33
CA TYR A 108 2.27 -0.32 -12.14
C TYR A 108 0.98 -0.65 -12.89
N ILE A 109 0.23 0.40 -13.19
CA ILE A 109 -0.90 0.38 -14.11
C ILE A 109 -0.61 1.37 -15.24
N ASP A 110 -1.41 1.36 -16.30
CA ASP A 110 -1.28 2.32 -17.38
C ASP A 110 -1.76 3.71 -16.93
N SER A 111 -0.81 4.55 -16.52
CA SER A 111 -1.09 5.91 -16.03
C SER A 111 -1.68 6.82 -17.11
N SER A 112 -1.47 6.52 -18.40
CA SER A 112 -2.05 7.29 -19.52
C SER A 112 -3.57 7.16 -19.59
N LEU A 113 -4.13 6.14 -18.97
CA LEU A 113 -5.57 5.94 -18.90
C LEU A 113 -6.23 6.75 -17.79
N PHE A 114 -5.47 7.23 -16.80
CA PHE A 114 -6.02 7.96 -15.67
C PHE A 114 -6.66 9.28 -16.12
N PRO A 115 -7.93 9.55 -15.76
CA PRO A 115 -8.66 10.71 -16.21
C PRO A 115 -8.32 11.96 -15.39
N ALA A 116 -7.06 12.39 -15.44
CA ALA A 116 -6.49 13.44 -14.58
C ALA A 116 -7.30 14.74 -14.55
N ALA A 117 -7.81 15.20 -15.72
CA ALA A 117 -8.61 16.42 -15.79
C ALA A 117 -9.94 16.30 -15.03
N VAL A 118 -10.60 15.14 -15.11
CA VAL A 118 -11.84 14.87 -14.37
C VAL A 118 -11.55 14.75 -12.89
N TRP A 119 -10.48 14.01 -12.53
CA TRP A 119 -10.06 13.86 -11.14
C TRP A 119 -9.71 15.18 -10.48
N LYS A 120 -8.94 16.05 -11.19
CA LYS A 120 -8.62 17.42 -10.73
C LYS A 120 -9.87 18.24 -10.41
N ARG A 121 -10.93 18.11 -11.23
CA ARG A 121 -12.20 18.79 -10.97
C ARG A 121 -12.90 18.26 -9.73
N CYS A 122 -12.96 16.93 -9.54
CA CYS A 122 -13.52 16.32 -8.34
C CYS A 122 -12.74 16.74 -7.07
N LEU A 123 -11.41 16.81 -7.13
CA LEU A 123 -10.57 17.35 -6.05
C LEU A 123 -10.88 18.82 -5.76
N GLY A 124 -11.04 19.64 -6.81
CA GLY A 124 -11.42 21.06 -6.68
C GLY A 124 -12.76 21.24 -5.96
N HIS A 125 -13.77 20.41 -6.28
CA HIS A 125 -15.05 20.41 -5.57
C HIS A 125 -14.91 19.94 -4.12
N ALA A 126 -14.12 18.88 -3.87
CA ALA A 126 -13.86 18.41 -2.50
C ALA A 126 -13.27 19.51 -1.61
N LEU A 127 -12.34 20.30 -2.15
CA LEU A 127 -11.69 21.40 -1.43
C LEU A 127 -12.62 22.58 -1.11
N GLN A 128 -13.75 22.72 -1.80
CA GLN A 128 -14.75 23.73 -1.48
C GLN A 128 -15.51 23.43 -0.17
N ASN A 129 -15.43 22.21 0.33
CA ASN A 129 -16.04 21.78 1.60
C ASN A 129 -15.10 22.01 2.81
N ALA A 130 -14.40 23.15 2.86
CA ALA A 130 -13.41 23.46 3.88
C ALA A 130 -13.86 23.19 5.34
N PRO A 131 -15.11 23.48 5.76
CA PRO A 131 -15.56 23.15 7.12
C PRO A 131 -15.51 21.65 7.45
N LEU A 132 -15.81 20.77 6.48
CA LEU A 132 -15.73 19.32 6.66
C LEU A 132 -14.28 18.81 6.70
N LEU A 133 -13.37 19.55 6.10
CA LEU A 133 -11.94 19.19 6.03
C LEU A 133 -11.14 19.68 7.25
N ALA A 134 -11.73 20.52 8.11
CA ALA A 134 -11.07 21.03 9.31
C ALA A 134 -10.98 20.01 10.46
N GLY A 135 -11.68 18.87 10.36
CA GLY A 135 -11.66 17.79 11.35
C GLY A 135 -10.99 16.51 10.82
N TYR A 136 -10.85 15.52 11.71
CA TYR A 136 -10.26 14.22 11.38
C TYR A 136 -11.15 13.32 10.49
N GLY A 137 -12.39 13.72 10.21
CA GLY A 137 -13.36 12.90 9.47
C GLY A 137 -13.94 11.74 10.30
N ASP A 138 -14.82 10.97 9.68
CA ASP A 138 -15.40 9.77 10.31
C ASP A 138 -14.34 8.63 10.32
N PRO A 139 -14.01 8.03 11.46
CA PRO A 139 -13.08 6.90 11.53
C PRO A 139 -13.43 5.74 10.58
N GLN A 140 -14.71 5.53 10.32
CA GLN A 140 -15.22 4.51 9.38
C GLN A 140 -15.05 4.92 7.92
N GLY A 141 -14.78 6.18 7.64
CA GLY A 141 -14.76 6.81 6.31
C GLY A 141 -15.98 7.68 6.06
N GLU A 142 -15.84 8.62 5.14
CA GLU A 142 -16.85 9.64 4.86
C GLU A 142 -18.22 9.01 4.49
N PRO A 143 -19.31 9.43 5.16
CA PRO A 143 -20.65 8.85 4.94
C PRO A 143 -21.09 8.88 3.47
N TYR A 144 -20.79 9.95 2.77
CA TYR A 144 -21.13 10.10 1.36
C TYR A 144 -20.40 9.09 0.48
N LEU A 145 -19.12 8.81 0.75
CA LEU A 145 -18.39 7.77 0.02
C LEU A 145 -18.96 6.37 0.36
N ARG A 146 -19.25 6.09 1.62
CA ARG A 146 -19.85 4.79 2.03
C ARG A 146 -21.19 4.53 1.34
N GLN A 147 -22.06 5.54 1.25
CA GLN A 147 -23.33 5.43 0.49
C GLN A 147 -23.09 5.17 -1.00
N THR A 148 -22.11 5.87 -1.58
CA THR A 148 -21.77 5.73 -2.98
C THR A 148 -21.17 4.36 -3.28
N LEU A 149 -20.31 3.86 -2.38
CA LEU A 149 -19.68 2.53 -2.48
C LEU A 149 -20.72 1.40 -2.34
N ALA A 150 -21.70 1.53 -1.45
CA ALA A 150 -22.76 0.53 -1.30
C ALA A 150 -23.51 0.32 -2.62
N ARG A 151 -23.84 1.41 -3.32
CA ARG A 151 -24.50 1.37 -4.64
C ARG A 151 -23.57 0.82 -5.72
N TYR A 152 -22.34 1.34 -5.80
CA TYR A 152 -21.36 0.93 -6.79
C TYR A 152 -21.04 -0.57 -6.70
N SER A 153 -20.75 -1.06 -5.50
CA SER A 153 -20.36 -2.46 -5.31
C SER A 153 -21.54 -3.42 -5.57
N HIS A 154 -22.76 -2.98 -5.29
CA HIS A 154 -23.96 -3.72 -5.69
C HIS A 154 -24.08 -3.83 -7.22
N GLU A 155 -23.98 -2.71 -7.94
CA GLU A 155 -24.08 -2.67 -9.40
C GLU A 155 -22.93 -3.42 -10.10
N ALA A 156 -21.72 -3.31 -9.58
CA ALA A 156 -20.53 -3.87 -10.20
C ALA A 156 -20.29 -5.34 -9.86
N ARG A 157 -20.61 -5.77 -8.63
CA ARG A 157 -20.22 -7.06 -8.05
C ARG A 157 -21.34 -7.79 -7.32
N SER A 158 -22.57 -7.26 -7.37
CA SER A 158 -23.75 -7.78 -6.64
C SER A 158 -23.55 -7.82 -5.11
N VAL A 159 -22.66 -7.01 -4.56
CA VAL A 159 -22.41 -6.93 -3.11
C VAL A 159 -23.67 -6.44 -2.42
N ILE A 160 -24.08 -7.11 -1.35
CA ILE A 160 -25.26 -6.78 -0.55
C ILE A 160 -24.82 -6.16 0.76
N CYS A 161 -24.96 -4.85 0.89
CA CYS A 161 -24.57 -4.16 2.12
C CYS A 161 -25.30 -2.82 2.30
N THR A 162 -25.29 -2.33 3.54
CA THR A 162 -25.64 -0.95 3.89
C THR A 162 -24.40 -0.10 4.08
N PRO A 163 -24.48 1.23 4.01
CA PRO A 163 -23.32 2.10 4.28
C PRO A 163 -22.69 1.91 5.65
N GLN A 164 -23.43 1.41 6.64
CA GLN A 164 -22.95 1.12 7.99
C GLN A 164 -22.02 -0.07 8.07
N GLN A 165 -22.06 -0.95 7.07
CA GLN A 165 -21.19 -2.13 6.97
C GLN A 165 -19.85 -1.83 6.28
N ILE A 166 -19.72 -0.65 5.66
CA ILE A 166 -18.53 -0.26 4.88
C ILE A 166 -17.53 0.45 5.76
N VAL A 167 -16.28 -0.02 5.75
CA VAL A 167 -15.14 0.59 6.42
C VAL A 167 -14.10 0.96 5.37
N ILE A 168 -13.72 2.24 5.30
CA ILE A 168 -12.76 2.76 4.33
C ILE A 168 -11.37 2.84 4.97
N GLY A 169 -10.31 2.55 4.19
CA GLY A 169 -8.93 2.65 4.67
C GLY A 169 -7.90 2.82 3.56
N ALA A 170 -6.67 3.16 3.96
CA ALA A 170 -5.54 3.42 3.07
C ALA A 170 -4.91 2.14 2.48
N GLY A 171 -5.71 1.39 1.74
CA GLY A 171 -5.35 0.11 1.15
C GLY A 171 -5.65 -1.08 2.06
N ILE A 172 -5.55 -2.28 1.50
CA ILE A 172 -5.94 -3.51 2.18
C ILE A 172 -5.16 -3.76 3.49
N GLN A 173 -3.89 -3.40 3.54
CA GLN A 173 -3.05 -3.69 4.71
C GLN A 173 -3.54 -2.95 5.97
N SER A 174 -3.92 -1.66 5.85
CA SER A 174 -4.50 -0.92 6.97
C SER A 174 -5.86 -1.46 7.38
N LEU A 175 -6.65 -1.91 6.42
CA LEU A 175 -7.95 -2.54 6.68
C LEU A 175 -7.80 -3.91 7.36
N LEU A 176 -6.78 -4.69 6.99
CA LEU A 176 -6.49 -5.96 7.67
C LEU A 176 -6.09 -5.75 9.14
N GLN A 177 -5.34 -4.68 9.46
CA GLN A 177 -5.03 -4.35 10.86
C GLN A 177 -6.30 -4.05 11.68
N ILE A 178 -7.24 -3.29 11.09
CA ILE A 178 -8.55 -3.05 11.72
C ILE A 178 -9.32 -4.36 11.87
N LEU A 179 -9.33 -5.20 10.84
CA LEU A 179 -10.03 -6.49 10.85
C LEU A 179 -9.46 -7.44 11.92
N LEU A 180 -8.14 -7.48 12.09
CA LEU A 180 -7.50 -8.26 13.15
C LEU A 180 -8.01 -7.86 14.54
N ALA A 181 -8.16 -6.55 14.81
CA ALA A 181 -8.74 -6.07 16.07
C ALA A 181 -10.25 -6.38 16.20
N VAL A 182 -10.99 -6.42 15.10
CA VAL A 182 -12.41 -6.83 15.08
C VAL A 182 -12.57 -8.31 15.39
N LEU A 183 -11.62 -9.14 14.95
CA LEU A 183 -11.63 -10.60 15.11
C LEU A 183 -10.86 -11.09 16.34
N ASP A 184 -10.48 -10.20 17.26
CA ASP A 184 -9.64 -10.52 18.42
C ASP A 184 -10.25 -11.59 19.35
N GLU A 185 -11.60 -11.66 19.43
CA GLU A 185 -12.32 -12.68 20.21
C GLU A 185 -12.44 -14.04 19.47
N ALA A 186 -12.07 -14.12 18.20
CA ALA A 186 -12.14 -15.36 17.42
C ALA A 186 -10.87 -16.22 17.63
N PRO A 187 -10.92 -17.53 17.32
CA PRO A 187 -9.70 -18.32 17.24
C PRO A 187 -8.72 -17.71 16.25
N HIS A 188 -7.49 -17.42 16.69
CA HIS A 188 -6.45 -16.76 15.90
C HIS A 188 -5.84 -17.73 14.88
N ALA A 189 -6.66 -18.23 13.96
CA ALA A 189 -6.25 -19.11 12.89
C ALA A 189 -6.89 -18.72 11.55
N VAL A 190 -6.09 -18.69 10.49
CA VAL A 190 -6.51 -18.36 9.13
C VAL A 190 -5.85 -19.29 8.13
N ALA A 191 -6.56 -19.67 7.08
CA ALA A 191 -5.96 -20.32 5.91
C ALA A 191 -6.03 -19.44 4.69
N PHE A 192 -4.92 -19.37 3.97
CA PHE A 192 -4.77 -18.63 2.73
C PHE A 192 -4.92 -19.55 1.52
N GLU A 193 -5.65 -19.11 0.52
CA GLU A 193 -5.68 -19.77 -0.77
C GLU A 193 -4.29 -19.73 -1.43
N GLU A 194 -3.80 -20.85 -1.94
CA GLU A 194 -2.51 -20.94 -2.61
C GLU A 194 -2.63 -21.03 -4.14
N PRO A 195 -1.72 -20.34 -4.84
CA PRO A 195 -0.81 -19.27 -4.41
C PRO A 195 -1.60 -18.01 -4.02
N GLY A 196 -1.16 -17.30 -2.99
CA GLY A 196 -1.92 -16.23 -2.36
C GLY A 196 -1.16 -14.92 -2.16
N PHE A 197 -1.76 -14.01 -1.37
CA PHE A 197 -1.21 -12.70 -1.07
C PHE A 197 -0.25 -12.74 0.14
N THR A 198 1.03 -12.98 -0.10
CA THR A 198 2.07 -13.17 0.91
C THR A 198 2.19 -12.02 1.92
N LYS A 199 1.93 -10.77 1.53
CA LYS A 199 1.97 -9.63 2.46
C LYS A 199 0.83 -9.69 3.50
N ALA A 200 -0.37 -10.13 3.10
CA ALA A 200 -1.44 -10.34 4.05
C ALA A 200 -1.11 -11.49 5.00
N GLU A 201 -0.59 -12.59 4.48
CA GLU A 201 -0.15 -13.73 5.27
C GLU A 201 0.88 -13.32 6.35
N GLN A 202 1.88 -12.51 5.97
CA GLN A 202 2.86 -11.99 6.92
C GLN A 202 2.22 -11.11 8.02
N LEU A 203 1.22 -10.28 7.68
CA LEU A 203 0.51 -9.47 8.67
C LEU A 203 -0.20 -10.33 9.71
N PHE A 204 -0.89 -11.39 9.28
CA PHE A 204 -1.52 -12.33 10.22
C PHE A 204 -0.49 -13.05 11.11
N LYS A 205 0.63 -13.51 10.54
CA LYS A 205 1.74 -14.11 11.31
C LYS A 205 2.31 -13.14 12.35
N MET A 206 2.55 -11.89 11.96
CA MET A 206 3.05 -10.84 12.87
C MET A 206 2.05 -10.51 14.00
N ALA A 207 0.76 -10.65 13.74
CA ALA A 207 -0.29 -10.51 14.75
C ALA A 207 -0.48 -11.76 15.63
N GLY A 208 0.38 -12.78 15.50
CA GLY A 208 0.32 -14.00 16.31
C GLY A 208 -0.70 -15.04 15.85
N TRP A 209 -1.26 -14.90 14.64
CA TRP A 209 -2.22 -15.86 14.10
C TRP A 209 -1.52 -17.12 13.57
N GLN A 210 -2.14 -18.27 13.77
CA GLN A 210 -1.76 -19.49 13.08
C GLN A 210 -2.18 -19.40 11.62
N VAL A 211 -1.21 -19.54 10.71
CA VAL A 211 -1.44 -19.42 9.26
C VAL A 211 -1.26 -20.78 8.62
N GLY A 212 -2.34 -21.25 8.00
CA GLY A 212 -2.36 -22.43 7.13
C GLY A 212 -2.62 -22.07 5.68
N HIS A 213 -2.65 -23.08 4.82
CA HIS A 213 -2.92 -22.95 3.40
C HIS A 213 -3.96 -23.95 2.94
N PHE A 214 -4.67 -23.65 1.86
CA PHE A 214 -5.68 -24.54 1.31
C PHE A 214 -5.88 -24.33 -0.19
N ASP A 215 -6.48 -25.35 -0.83
CA ASP A 215 -6.99 -25.22 -2.20
C ASP A 215 -8.50 -24.95 -2.17
N SER A 216 -8.91 -23.84 -2.76
CA SER A 216 -10.32 -23.44 -2.84
C SER A 216 -11.20 -24.37 -3.70
N GLU A 217 -10.61 -25.23 -4.54
CA GLU A 217 -11.31 -26.23 -5.32
C GLU A 217 -11.44 -27.57 -4.56
N GLN A 218 -10.60 -27.82 -3.53
CA GLN A 218 -10.57 -29.05 -2.73
C GLN A 218 -10.53 -28.72 -1.23
N LEU A 219 -11.71 -28.48 -0.64
CA LEU A 219 -11.80 -28.10 0.77
C LEU A 219 -11.56 -29.29 1.69
N SER A 220 -10.61 -29.16 2.62
CA SER A 220 -10.42 -30.06 3.74
C SER A 220 -11.48 -29.82 4.83
N PRO A 221 -11.96 -30.86 5.55
CA PRO A 221 -12.90 -30.67 6.65
C PRO A 221 -12.34 -29.89 7.85
N ASN A 222 -11.01 -29.89 8.04
CA ASN A 222 -10.33 -29.27 9.20
C ASN A 222 -9.74 -27.89 8.90
N LEU A 223 -10.45 -27.04 8.14
CA LEU A 223 -10.00 -25.68 7.88
C LEU A 223 -10.26 -24.75 9.06
N PRO A 224 -9.41 -23.72 9.27
CA PRO A 224 -9.59 -22.74 10.35
C PRO A 224 -10.82 -21.85 10.13
N PRO A 225 -11.29 -21.12 11.17
CA PRO A 225 -12.54 -20.36 11.11
C PRO A 225 -12.51 -19.15 10.18
N LEU A 226 -11.35 -18.77 9.63
CA LEU A 226 -11.21 -17.72 8.63
C LEU A 226 -10.46 -18.25 7.41
N LEU A 227 -11.05 -18.04 6.22
CA LEU A 227 -10.41 -18.34 4.94
C LEU A 227 -10.15 -17.05 4.17
N TYR A 228 -8.92 -16.83 3.72
CA TYR A 228 -8.56 -15.73 2.82
C TYR A 228 -8.59 -16.22 1.38
N VAL A 229 -9.50 -15.68 0.57
CA VAL A 229 -9.75 -16.12 -0.80
C VAL A 229 -9.68 -14.93 -1.75
N SER A 230 -9.04 -15.11 -2.89
CA SER A 230 -9.16 -14.17 -4.01
C SER A 230 -9.83 -14.88 -5.20
N PRO A 231 -11.15 -14.70 -5.43
CA PRO A 231 -11.87 -15.43 -6.47
C PRO A 231 -11.39 -15.17 -7.90
N SER A 232 -10.68 -14.07 -8.10
CA SER A 232 -10.01 -13.69 -9.36
C SER A 232 -8.50 -13.74 -9.23
N ASN A 233 -7.98 -14.73 -8.50
CA ASN A 233 -6.56 -14.85 -8.16
C ASN A 233 -5.67 -14.89 -9.41
N PRO A 234 -4.80 -13.90 -9.61
CA PRO A 234 -3.95 -13.82 -10.79
C PRO A 234 -2.89 -14.93 -10.82
N TYR A 235 -2.48 -15.41 -9.64
CA TYR A 235 -1.48 -16.47 -9.54
C TYR A 235 -2.03 -17.83 -9.96
N LYS A 236 -3.33 -18.09 -9.74
CA LYS A 236 -4.02 -19.26 -10.33
C LYS A 236 -4.29 -19.09 -11.81
N GLY A 237 -4.40 -17.83 -12.24
CA GLY A 237 -4.64 -17.43 -13.63
C GLY A 237 -6.02 -17.79 -14.16
N ARG A 238 -6.86 -18.40 -13.36
CA ARG A 238 -8.27 -18.67 -13.62
C ARG A 238 -9.11 -18.23 -12.43
N SER A 239 -10.34 -17.86 -12.72
CA SER A 239 -11.30 -17.60 -11.64
C SER A 239 -11.73 -18.89 -10.96
N LEU A 240 -12.07 -18.77 -9.69
CA LEU A 240 -12.68 -19.85 -8.92
C LEU A 240 -13.92 -20.41 -9.66
N SER A 241 -14.02 -21.73 -9.76
CA SER A 241 -15.10 -22.41 -10.42
C SER A 241 -16.47 -22.13 -9.78
N PRO A 242 -17.59 -22.21 -10.50
CA PRO A 242 -18.91 -22.08 -9.90
C PRO A 242 -19.13 -23.05 -8.75
N GLN A 243 -18.70 -24.29 -8.89
CA GLN A 243 -18.81 -25.30 -7.84
C GLN A 243 -17.92 -24.98 -6.64
N GLY A 244 -16.67 -24.54 -6.85
CA GLY A 244 -15.77 -24.12 -5.78
C GLY A 244 -16.35 -22.95 -4.96
N ARG A 245 -17.02 -21.98 -5.62
CA ARG A 245 -17.74 -20.88 -4.96
C ARG A 245 -18.86 -21.39 -4.05
N LEU A 246 -19.69 -22.30 -4.54
CA LEU A 246 -20.78 -22.89 -3.76
C LEU A 246 -20.23 -23.69 -2.57
N ASN A 247 -19.19 -24.49 -2.79
CA ASN A 247 -18.56 -25.29 -1.74
C ASN A 247 -17.99 -24.42 -0.61
N LEU A 248 -17.30 -23.32 -0.95
CA LEU A 248 -16.78 -22.35 0.02
C LEU A 248 -17.89 -21.72 0.87
N LEU A 249 -18.97 -21.26 0.21
CA LEU A 249 -20.08 -20.63 0.91
C LEU A 249 -20.83 -21.63 1.79
N GLN A 250 -21.03 -22.85 1.33
CA GLN A 250 -21.63 -23.93 2.11
C GLN A 250 -20.77 -24.27 3.31
N TRP A 251 -19.46 -24.41 3.12
CA TRP A 251 -18.50 -24.69 4.20
C TRP A 251 -18.56 -23.58 5.27
N ALA A 252 -18.49 -22.31 4.88
CA ALA A 252 -18.52 -21.19 5.81
C ALA A 252 -19.82 -21.17 6.64
N ARG A 253 -20.97 -21.44 5.99
CA ARG A 253 -22.26 -21.49 6.66
C ARG A 253 -22.36 -22.65 7.65
N GLN A 254 -21.91 -23.86 7.26
CA GLN A 254 -21.98 -25.05 8.10
C GLN A 254 -21.08 -24.98 9.35
N ASN A 255 -19.93 -24.30 9.22
CA ASN A 255 -18.96 -24.20 10.31
C ASN A 255 -19.07 -22.88 11.11
N GLY A 256 -20.02 -22.00 10.79
CA GLY A 256 -20.11 -20.67 11.42
C GLY A 256 -18.85 -19.81 11.19
N SER A 257 -18.13 -20.07 10.11
CA SER A 257 -16.83 -19.48 9.79
C SER A 257 -16.95 -18.31 8.82
N TYR A 258 -15.88 -17.53 8.67
CA TYR A 258 -15.83 -16.40 7.77
C TYR A 258 -14.93 -16.66 6.56
N ILE A 259 -15.31 -16.04 5.43
CA ILE A 259 -14.47 -15.91 4.24
C ILE A 259 -14.09 -14.44 4.10
N LEU A 260 -12.79 -14.14 4.01
CA LEU A 260 -12.30 -12.83 3.58
C LEU A 260 -12.07 -12.87 2.08
N GLU A 261 -12.98 -12.25 1.33
CA GLU A 261 -12.93 -12.16 -0.14
C GLU A 261 -12.13 -10.94 -0.56
N ASP A 262 -10.93 -11.15 -1.11
CA ASP A 262 -10.10 -10.09 -1.71
C ASP A 262 -10.38 -9.98 -3.20
N ASP A 263 -11.21 -9.00 -3.57
CA ASP A 263 -11.71 -8.78 -4.93
C ASP A 263 -10.97 -7.64 -5.64
N TYR A 264 -9.65 -7.75 -5.78
CA TYR A 264 -8.84 -6.67 -6.31
C TYR A 264 -8.75 -6.59 -7.86
N ASN A 265 -9.18 -7.63 -8.58
CA ASN A 265 -9.18 -7.71 -10.05
C ASN A 265 -10.58 -8.00 -10.66
N GLY A 266 -11.62 -7.98 -9.86
CA GLY A 266 -12.95 -8.42 -10.29
C GLY A 266 -13.55 -7.64 -11.46
N GLU A 267 -13.13 -6.41 -11.66
CA GLU A 267 -13.55 -5.57 -12.78
C GLU A 267 -12.87 -5.93 -14.11
N PHE A 268 -11.70 -6.62 -14.09
CA PHE A 268 -10.91 -6.89 -15.30
C PHE A 268 -11.17 -8.29 -15.84
N ARG A 269 -12.32 -8.44 -16.50
CA ARG A 269 -12.68 -9.62 -17.30
C ARG A 269 -12.87 -9.19 -18.74
N TYR A 270 -12.23 -9.90 -19.67
CA TYR A 270 -12.13 -9.49 -21.06
C TYR A 270 -13.07 -10.27 -21.97
N PHE A 271 -13.27 -11.55 -21.67
CA PHE A 271 -13.94 -12.51 -22.56
C PHE A 271 -15.25 -13.07 -21.97
N THR A 272 -15.55 -12.73 -20.71
CA THR A 272 -16.76 -13.20 -20.00
C THR A 272 -17.48 -12.04 -19.32
N HIS A 273 -18.75 -12.27 -18.95
CA HIS A 273 -19.51 -11.31 -18.14
C HIS A 273 -18.93 -11.21 -16.70
N PRO A 274 -19.15 -10.07 -16.02
CA PRO A 274 -18.84 -9.97 -14.61
C PRO A 274 -19.52 -11.08 -13.81
N ILE A 275 -18.81 -11.69 -12.87
CA ILE A 275 -19.37 -12.70 -11.96
C ILE A 275 -19.61 -12.01 -10.62
N SER A 276 -20.73 -12.34 -9.97
CA SER A 276 -21.06 -11.85 -8.63
C SER A 276 -19.95 -12.22 -7.62
N SER A 277 -19.74 -11.37 -6.62
CA SER A 277 -18.85 -11.67 -5.49
C SER A 277 -19.38 -12.86 -4.67
N LEU A 278 -18.50 -13.51 -3.90
CA LEU A 278 -18.92 -14.49 -2.89
C LEU A 278 -19.84 -13.85 -1.86
N GLN A 279 -19.55 -12.61 -1.48
CA GLN A 279 -20.37 -11.83 -0.55
C GLN A 279 -21.80 -11.64 -1.07
N GLY A 280 -21.97 -11.27 -2.33
CA GLY A 280 -23.31 -11.17 -2.95
C GLY A 280 -24.03 -12.51 -3.03
N MET A 281 -23.31 -13.57 -3.40
CA MET A 281 -23.87 -14.93 -3.45
C MET A 281 -24.26 -15.47 -2.08
N SER A 282 -23.59 -15.05 -1.00
CA SER A 282 -23.91 -15.43 0.39
C SER A 282 -25.11 -14.68 0.97
N GLY A 283 -25.67 -13.71 0.25
CA GLY A 283 -26.68 -12.80 0.82
C GLY A 283 -26.12 -11.84 1.88
N GLY A 284 -24.82 -11.56 1.86
CA GLY A 284 -24.15 -10.69 2.82
C GLY A 284 -23.76 -11.37 4.15
N GLN A 285 -23.89 -12.70 4.22
CA GLN A 285 -23.58 -13.47 5.43
C GLN A 285 -22.21 -14.16 5.32
N ASN A 286 -21.50 -14.26 6.44
CA ASN A 286 -20.24 -15.02 6.55
C ASN A 286 -19.11 -14.62 5.58
N VAL A 287 -19.27 -13.57 4.79
CA VAL A 287 -18.24 -13.10 3.86
C VAL A 287 -17.89 -11.64 4.16
N ILE A 288 -16.64 -11.41 4.49
CA ILE A 288 -16.01 -10.08 4.61
C ILE A 288 -15.50 -9.74 3.22
N TYR A 289 -16.08 -8.76 2.57
CA TYR A 289 -15.66 -8.36 1.22
C TYR A 289 -14.64 -7.23 1.28
N CYS A 290 -13.57 -7.35 0.51
CA CYS A 290 -12.57 -6.29 0.34
C CYS A 290 -12.51 -5.82 -1.11
N GLY A 291 -12.81 -4.53 -1.32
CA GLY A 291 -12.69 -3.84 -2.60
C GLY A 291 -11.55 -2.83 -2.59
N SER A 292 -10.89 -2.63 -3.74
CA SER A 292 -9.75 -1.72 -3.86
C SER A 292 -9.78 -0.92 -5.15
N PHE A 293 -9.42 0.38 -5.07
CA PHE A 293 -9.28 1.26 -6.23
C PHE A 293 -7.85 1.34 -6.77
N SER A 294 -6.90 0.65 -6.14
CA SER A 294 -5.48 0.72 -6.54
C SER A 294 -5.21 0.23 -7.97
N ARG A 295 -6.03 -0.68 -8.49
CA ARG A 295 -5.91 -1.19 -9.88
C ARG A 295 -6.82 -0.48 -10.86
N ILE A 296 -7.92 0.07 -10.36
CA ILE A 296 -8.95 0.72 -11.17
C ILE A 296 -8.59 2.18 -11.46
N LEU A 297 -7.95 2.87 -10.49
CA LEU A 297 -7.55 4.27 -10.63
C LEU A 297 -6.02 4.40 -10.57
N LEU A 298 -5.47 4.71 -9.41
CA LEU A 298 -4.02 4.80 -9.18
C LEU A 298 -3.66 4.10 -7.86
N PRO A 299 -2.57 3.33 -7.81
CA PRO A 299 -2.09 2.74 -6.57
C PRO A 299 -1.79 3.78 -5.48
N SER A 300 -1.38 4.99 -5.88
CA SER A 300 -1.05 6.11 -4.98
C SER A 300 -2.25 6.73 -4.26
N LEU A 301 -3.48 6.58 -4.76
CA LEU A 301 -4.69 7.09 -4.10
C LEU A 301 -4.99 6.41 -2.77
N ARG A 302 -4.51 5.17 -2.59
CA ARG A 302 -4.58 4.42 -1.34
C ARG A 302 -5.99 4.32 -0.75
N ILE A 303 -7.03 4.12 -1.57
CA ILE A 303 -8.41 3.90 -1.11
C ILE A 303 -8.81 2.45 -1.37
N SER A 304 -9.18 1.77 -0.29
CA SER A 304 -9.81 0.45 -0.28
C SER A 304 -10.92 0.43 0.76
N TYR A 305 -11.77 -0.57 0.72
CA TYR A 305 -12.86 -0.69 1.68
C TYR A 305 -13.17 -2.14 2.02
N LEU A 306 -13.62 -2.37 3.26
CA LEU A 306 -14.23 -3.62 3.69
C LEU A 306 -15.74 -3.47 3.74
N VAL A 307 -16.44 -4.56 3.47
CA VAL A 307 -17.85 -4.73 3.82
C VAL A 307 -17.93 -5.81 4.87
N LEU A 308 -18.27 -5.42 6.09
CA LEU A 308 -18.37 -6.33 7.22
C LEU A 308 -19.75 -6.99 7.26
N PRO A 309 -19.86 -8.30 7.51
CA PRO A 309 -21.11 -8.95 7.85
C PRO A 309 -21.76 -8.29 9.07
N GLN A 310 -23.10 -8.31 9.12
CA GLN A 310 -23.85 -7.71 10.21
C GLN A 310 -23.40 -8.21 11.61
N SER A 311 -23.04 -9.49 11.69
CA SER A 311 -22.55 -10.13 12.91
C SER A 311 -21.27 -9.52 13.47
N LEU A 312 -20.42 -8.89 12.65
CA LEU A 312 -19.17 -8.25 13.07
C LEU A 312 -19.32 -6.76 13.44
N LEU A 313 -20.47 -6.13 13.19
CA LEU A 313 -20.66 -4.71 13.50
C LEU A 313 -20.55 -4.37 15.00
N PRO A 314 -21.06 -5.21 15.93
CA PRO A 314 -20.86 -4.95 17.36
C PRO A 314 -19.38 -4.95 17.76
N ALA A 315 -18.58 -5.91 17.24
CA ALA A 315 -17.14 -5.96 17.47
C ALA A 315 -16.43 -4.76 16.86
N TYR A 316 -16.77 -4.39 15.61
CA TYR A 316 -16.23 -3.20 14.97
C TYR A 316 -16.55 -1.91 15.75
N SER A 317 -17.76 -1.78 16.29
CA SER A 317 -18.17 -0.61 17.05
C SER A 317 -17.34 -0.37 18.33
N ARG A 318 -16.77 -1.44 18.92
CA ARG A 318 -15.87 -1.34 20.08
C ARG A 318 -14.50 -0.78 19.70
N VAL A 319 -14.02 -1.04 18.50
CA VAL A 319 -12.66 -0.69 18.07
C VAL A 319 -12.58 0.53 17.15
N LYS A 320 -13.66 0.91 16.47
CA LYS A 320 -13.63 1.94 15.42
C LYS A 320 -13.04 3.28 15.86
N ASN A 321 -13.29 3.68 17.13
CA ASN A 321 -12.82 4.97 17.66
C ASN A 321 -11.38 4.90 18.21
N LEU A 322 -10.73 3.72 18.17
CA LEU A 322 -9.31 3.58 18.51
C LEU A 322 -8.40 3.97 17.34
N TYR A 323 -8.96 4.10 16.15
CA TYR A 323 -8.23 4.43 14.92
C TYR A 323 -8.73 5.75 14.33
N ASN A 324 -7.81 6.58 13.90
CA ASN A 324 -8.15 7.70 13.02
C ASN A 324 -8.32 7.17 11.58
N GLN A 325 -9.08 7.90 10.76
CA GLN A 325 -9.21 7.57 9.35
C GLN A 325 -7.84 7.63 8.66
N THR A 326 -7.49 6.55 7.95
CA THR A 326 -6.19 6.41 7.29
C THR A 326 -6.17 6.94 5.85
N SER A 327 -7.34 7.04 5.21
CA SER A 327 -7.50 7.64 3.87
C SER A 327 -7.85 9.12 3.97
N SER A 328 -7.27 9.95 3.11
CA SER A 328 -7.58 11.39 3.04
C SER A 328 -9.06 11.64 2.76
N SER A 329 -9.72 12.49 3.58
CA SER A 329 -11.12 12.90 3.36
C SER A 329 -11.28 13.63 2.04
N ILE A 330 -10.30 14.41 1.59
CA ILE A 330 -10.31 15.10 0.29
C ILE A 330 -10.45 14.08 -0.84
N GLU A 331 -9.64 13.02 -0.81
CA GLU A 331 -9.70 11.96 -1.82
C GLU A 331 -10.95 11.12 -1.72
N GLN A 332 -11.49 10.93 -0.52
CA GLN A 332 -12.76 10.23 -0.32
C GLN A 332 -13.92 11.01 -0.95
N PHE A 333 -14.00 12.33 -0.74
CA PHE A 333 -15.03 13.17 -1.38
C PHE A 333 -14.87 13.20 -2.91
N ALA A 334 -13.63 13.34 -3.40
CA ALA A 334 -13.35 13.33 -4.84
C ALA A 334 -13.74 11.98 -5.47
N LEU A 335 -13.45 10.86 -4.82
CA LEU A 335 -13.84 9.54 -5.30
C LEU A 335 -15.36 9.34 -5.29
N ALA A 336 -16.04 9.79 -4.24
CA ALA A 336 -17.50 9.71 -4.17
C ALA A 336 -18.16 10.45 -5.33
N GLU A 337 -17.71 11.66 -5.63
CA GLU A 337 -18.20 12.43 -6.79
C GLU A 337 -17.84 11.75 -8.11
N PHE A 338 -16.61 11.25 -8.24
CA PHE A 338 -16.17 10.55 -9.46
C PHE A 338 -17.00 9.30 -9.75
N ILE A 339 -17.43 8.57 -8.72
CA ILE A 339 -18.32 7.42 -8.84
C ILE A 339 -19.74 7.91 -9.16
N ALA A 340 -20.30 8.82 -8.36
CA ALA A 340 -21.69 9.28 -8.46
C ALA A 340 -21.99 9.93 -9.82
N SER A 341 -21.03 10.64 -10.42
CA SER A 341 -21.16 11.23 -11.77
C SER A 341 -21.00 10.22 -12.91
N GLY A 342 -20.83 8.92 -12.62
CA GLY A 342 -20.64 7.86 -13.62
C GLY A 342 -19.27 7.86 -14.32
N ASN A 343 -18.33 8.68 -13.86
CA ASN A 343 -16.99 8.76 -14.44
C ASN A 343 -16.21 7.46 -14.22
N LEU A 344 -16.34 6.83 -13.04
CA LEU A 344 -15.70 5.55 -12.75
C LEU A 344 -16.15 4.46 -13.74
N ARG A 345 -17.43 4.35 -14.01
CA ARG A 345 -17.97 3.36 -14.97
C ARG A 345 -17.43 3.55 -16.38
N ARG A 346 -17.33 4.81 -16.84
CA ARG A 346 -16.73 5.14 -18.14
C ARG A 346 -15.25 4.80 -18.17
N HIS A 347 -14.54 5.09 -17.09
CA HIS A 347 -13.12 4.80 -16.94
C HIS A 347 -12.86 3.28 -16.98
N ILE A 348 -13.55 2.48 -16.19
CA ILE A 348 -13.42 1.01 -16.20
C ILE A 348 -13.68 0.44 -17.60
N LYS A 349 -14.71 0.92 -18.30
CA LYS A 349 -15.00 0.50 -19.67
C LYS A 349 -13.85 0.81 -20.64
N LYS A 350 -13.21 1.98 -20.50
CA LYS A 350 -12.03 2.36 -21.29
C LYS A 350 -10.83 1.47 -20.96
N MET A 351 -10.56 1.24 -19.68
CA MET A 351 -9.46 0.37 -19.23
C MET A 351 -9.63 -1.08 -19.74
N ARG A 352 -10.83 -1.66 -19.60
CA ARG A 352 -11.11 -3.01 -20.10
C ARG A 352 -10.78 -3.16 -21.59
N ARG A 353 -11.17 -2.19 -22.41
CA ARG A 353 -10.87 -2.21 -23.85
C ARG A 353 -9.36 -2.15 -24.10
N ARG A 354 -8.66 -1.25 -23.43
CA ARG A 354 -7.21 -1.08 -23.60
C ARG A 354 -6.45 -2.31 -23.14
N TYR A 355 -6.79 -2.85 -21.99
CA TYR A 355 -6.15 -4.05 -21.45
C TYR A 355 -6.49 -5.32 -22.24
N ALA A 356 -7.66 -5.41 -22.84
CA ALA A 356 -7.96 -6.50 -23.78
C ALA A 356 -7.04 -6.47 -25.01
N VAL A 357 -6.75 -5.28 -25.55
CA VAL A 357 -5.76 -5.11 -26.64
C VAL A 357 -4.37 -5.56 -26.19
N LYS A 358 -3.88 -5.03 -25.06
CA LYS A 358 -2.55 -5.41 -24.52
C LYS A 358 -2.45 -6.91 -24.23
N ASN A 359 -3.50 -7.52 -23.68
CA ASN A 359 -3.56 -8.97 -23.47
C ASN A 359 -3.41 -9.75 -24.78
N THR A 360 -4.14 -9.35 -25.82
CA THR A 360 -4.07 -10.00 -27.13
C THR A 360 -2.68 -9.82 -27.76
N LEU A 361 -2.12 -8.60 -27.71
CA LEU A 361 -0.77 -8.32 -28.22
C LEU A 361 0.29 -9.16 -27.52
N LEU A 362 0.25 -9.20 -26.19
CA LEU A 362 1.21 -9.99 -25.40
C LEU A 362 1.12 -11.49 -25.75
N ARG A 363 -0.10 -12.06 -25.86
CA ARG A 363 -0.27 -13.47 -26.23
C ARG A 363 0.22 -13.76 -27.64
N SER A 364 -0.09 -12.89 -28.61
CA SER A 364 0.37 -13.06 -30.00
C SER A 364 1.89 -12.98 -30.10
N ALA A 365 2.52 -12.02 -29.39
CA ALA A 365 3.97 -11.89 -29.36
C ALA A 365 4.64 -13.08 -28.65
N LEU A 366 4.08 -13.58 -27.56
CA LEU A 366 4.56 -14.79 -26.87
C LEU A 366 4.53 -16.01 -27.81
N ALA A 367 3.42 -16.24 -28.51
CA ALA A 367 3.30 -17.35 -29.46
C ALA A 367 4.29 -17.22 -30.64
N LYS A 368 4.45 -16.00 -31.18
CA LYS A 368 5.37 -15.70 -32.29
C LYS A 368 6.85 -15.93 -31.92
N ILE A 369 7.25 -15.45 -30.73
CA ILE A 369 8.66 -15.40 -30.31
C ILE A 369 9.11 -16.75 -29.71
N PHE A 370 8.31 -17.33 -28.84
CA PHE A 370 8.71 -18.53 -28.07
C PHE A 370 8.18 -19.84 -28.67
N GLY A 371 7.10 -19.78 -29.46
CA GLY A 371 6.52 -20.99 -30.05
C GLY A 371 6.20 -22.07 -29.02
N GLY A 372 6.61 -23.32 -29.30
CA GLY A 372 6.39 -24.45 -28.39
C GLY A 372 7.26 -24.47 -27.11
N LYS A 373 8.09 -23.45 -26.87
CA LYS A 373 8.96 -23.35 -25.69
C LYS A 373 8.25 -22.85 -24.46
N ILE A 374 7.01 -22.39 -24.60
CA ILE A 374 6.15 -21.95 -23.51
C ILE A 374 4.74 -22.48 -23.68
N SER A 375 4.02 -22.56 -22.55
CA SER A 375 2.57 -22.82 -22.53
C SER A 375 1.86 -21.71 -21.78
N ILE A 376 0.87 -21.05 -22.40
CA ILE A 376 0.04 -20.04 -21.74
C ILE A 376 -1.00 -20.78 -20.91
N MET A 377 -0.91 -20.64 -19.58
CA MET A 377 -1.75 -21.32 -18.61
C MET A 377 -3.05 -20.56 -18.33
N ALA A 378 -2.96 -19.20 -18.31
CA ALA A 378 -4.12 -18.38 -18.04
C ALA A 378 -3.95 -16.92 -18.47
N TYR A 379 -5.05 -16.32 -18.95
CA TYR A 379 -5.07 -14.97 -19.53
C TYR A 379 -6.46 -14.30 -19.53
N GLU A 380 -7.50 -14.98 -19.05
CA GLU A 380 -8.90 -14.55 -19.29
C GLU A 380 -9.35 -13.41 -18.37
N SER A 381 -8.68 -13.23 -17.26
CA SER A 381 -9.03 -12.21 -16.26
C SER A 381 -7.79 -11.61 -15.59
N GLY A 382 -7.96 -10.46 -14.96
CA GLY A 382 -6.89 -9.75 -14.28
C GLY A 382 -5.95 -9.02 -15.26
N LEU A 383 -4.78 -8.65 -14.76
CA LEU A 383 -3.80 -7.82 -15.47
C LEU A 383 -2.52 -8.58 -15.85
N HIS A 384 -2.59 -9.91 -15.83
CA HIS A 384 -1.44 -10.80 -15.99
C HIS A 384 -1.73 -11.94 -16.93
N ILE A 385 -0.68 -12.47 -17.53
CA ILE A 385 -0.66 -13.76 -18.21
C ILE A 385 0.24 -14.68 -17.39
N ARG A 386 -0.26 -15.87 -17.04
CA ARG A 386 0.52 -16.94 -16.43
C ARG A 386 0.98 -17.89 -17.53
N LEU A 387 2.26 -18.19 -17.53
CA LEU A 387 2.87 -19.09 -18.51
C LEU A 387 3.82 -20.07 -17.82
N ALA A 388 3.92 -21.28 -18.37
CA ALA A 388 4.94 -22.26 -18.06
C ALA A 388 6.04 -22.18 -19.11
N VAL A 389 7.30 -22.22 -18.69
CA VAL A 389 8.48 -22.18 -19.58
C VAL A 389 9.09 -23.57 -19.65
N HIS A 390 9.20 -24.14 -20.84
CA HIS A 390 9.72 -25.49 -21.04
C HIS A 390 11.25 -25.50 -21.01
N THR A 391 11.80 -25.53 -19.80
CA THR A 391 13.25 -25.49 -19.52
C THR A 391 13.57 -26.24 -18.22
N ASN A 392 14.84 -26.60 -18.06
CA ASN A 392 15.36 -27.19 -16.82
C ASN A 392 15.74 -26.12 -15.75
N SER A 393 15.58 -24.84 -16.06
CA SER A 393 15.84 -23.74 -15.12
C SER A 393 14.72 -23.64 -14.07
N THR A 394 14.97 -22.92 -12.98
CA THR A 394 13.92 -22.57 -12.01
C THR A 394 13.27 -21.22 -12.35
N ALA A 395 12.06 -20.98 -11.87
CA ALA A 395 11.37 -19.70 -12.07
C ALA A 395 12.17 -18.50 -11.50
N GLN A 396 12.84 -18.72 -10.36
CA GLN A 396 13.72 -17.71 -9.73
C GLN A 396 14.93 -17.39 -10.60
N LEU A 397 15.58 -18.41 -11.19
CA LEU A 397 16.72 -18.20 -12.07
C LEU A 397 16.32 -17.46 -13.34
N LEU A 398 15.17 -17.80 -13.93
CA LEU A 398 14.61 -17.08 -15.08
C LEU A 398 14.33 -15.60 -14.74
N ALA A 399 13.80 -15.32 -13.54
CA ALA A 399 13.56 -13.95 -13.08
C ALA A 399 14.87 -13.18 -12.85
N GLN A 400 15.90 -13.82 -12.28
CA GLN A 400 17.23 -13.22 -12.11
C GLN A 400 17.90 -12.90 -13.45
N GLN A 401 17.83 -13.82 -14.41
CA GLN A 401 18.33 -13.61 -15.76
C GLN A 401 17.62 -12.43 -16.45
N ALA A 402 16.30 -12.37 -16.36
CA ALA A 402 15.51 -11.22 -16.85
C ALA A 402 15.95 -9.90 -16.19
N ALA A 403 16.12 -9.89 -14.87
CA ALA A 403 16.53 -8.71 -14.13
C ALA A 403 17.92 -8.22 -14.55
N SER A 404 18.86 -9.11 -14.90
CA SER A 404 20.19 -8.74 -15.41
C SER A 404 20.13 -8.02 -16.76
N ALA A 405 19.06 -8.21 -17.53
CA ALA A 405 18.76 -7.50 -18.77
C ALA A 405 17.82 -6.29 -18.59
N GLY A 406 17.56 -5.88 -17.34
CA GLY A 406 16.66 -4.77 -17.02
C GLY A 406 15.19 -5.09 -17.25
N ILE A 407 14.80 -6.35 -17.19
CA ILE A 407 13.41 -6.80 -17.38
C ILE A 407 12.90 -7.38 -16.05
N HIS A 408 11.84 -6.79 -15.51
CA HIS A 408 11.19 -7.27 -14.29
C HIS A 408 10.04 -8.21 -14.62
N ILE A 409 10.08 -9.42 -14.11
CA ILE A 409 9.02 -10.44 -14.21
C ILE A 409 8.77 -11.06 -12.83
N LEU A 410 7.64 -11.72 -12.64
CA LEU A 410 7.28 -12.36 -11.38
C LEU A 410 7.38 -13.88 -11.47
N PRO A 411 8.30 -14.53 -10.74
CA PRO A 411 8.31 -15.98 -10.64
C PRO A 411 7.10 -16.45 -9.82
N VAL A 412 6.42 -17.50 -10.27
CA VAL A 412 5.40 -18.19 -9.48
C VAL A 412 6.11 -19.30 -8.72
N ASN A 413 6.20 -19.15 -7.41
CA ASN A 413 6.78 -20.18 -6.55
C ASN A 413 5.73 -21.28 -6.34
N PRO A 414 6.02 -22.55 -6.69
CA PRO A 414 5.19 -23.63 -6.20
C PRO A 414 5.30 -23.64 -4.68
N THR A 415 4.20 -23.51 -4.00
CA THR A 415 4.15 -23.67 -2.55
C THR A 415 4.36 -25.13 -2.21
N THR A 416 5.04 -25.37 -1.11
CA THR A 416 5.52 -26.71 -0.66
C THR A 416 4.43 -27.73 -0.39
N ALA A 417 3.15 -27.32 -0.36
CA ALA A 417 2.01 -28.21 -0.09
C ALA A 417 1.54 -29.03 -1.31
N TYR A 418 1.88 -28.64 -2.54
CA TYR A 418 1.41 -29.29 -3.78
C TYR A 418 2.54 -29.56 -4.78
N ALA A 419 3.78 -29.67 -4.31
CA ALA A 419 4.86 -30.17 -5.12
C ALA A 419 4.64 -31.69 -5.34
N ASP A 420 3.84 -32.04 -6.33
CA ASP A 420 3.92 -33.38 -6.92
C ASP A 420 5.38 -33.63 -7.28
N ASN A 421 5.86 -34.84 -7.01
CA ASN A 421 7.24 -35.30 -7.19
C ASN A 421 7.76 -35.24 -8.66
N ASN A 422 7.06 -34.54 -9.53
CA ASN A 422 7.46 -34.26 -10.90
C ASN A 422 7.79 -32.74 -11.00
N PRO A 423 9.01 -32.32 -11.40
CA PRO A 423 9.33 -30.92 -11.54
C PRO A 423 8.46 -30.32 -12.64
N ALA A 424 7.34 -29.73 -12.25
CA ALA A 424 6.51 -28.99 -13.16
C ALA A 424 7.37 -27.89 -13.82
N ALA A 425 7.14 -27.60 -15.09
CA ALA A 425 7.84 -26.53 -15.79
C ALA A 425 7.75 -25.22 -14.98
N PRO A 426 8.84 -24.44 -14.86
CA PRO A 426 8.85 -23.20 -14.12
C PRO A 426 7.79 -22.23 -14.65
N GLU A 427 7.07 -21.59 -13.75
CA GLU A 427 5.97 -20.72 -14.10
C GLU A 427 6.30 -19.25 -13.81
N ILE A 428 5.89 -18.39 -14.74
CA ILE A 428 6.13 -16.95 -14.73
C ILE A 428 4.80 -16.21 -14.88
N LEU A 429 4.66 -15.12 -14.18
CA LEU A 429 3.56 -14.18 -14.33
C LEU A 429 4.05 -12.89 -14.99
N LEU A 430 3.45 -12.54 -16.12
CA LEU A 430 3.72 -11.31 -16.86
C LEU A 430 2.54 -10.34 -16.75
N SER A 431 2.72 -9.20 -16.10
CA SER A 431 1.74 -8.10 -16.08
C SER A 431 1.84 -7.29 -17.37
N PHE A 432 0.71 -7.07 -18.02
CA PHE A 432 0.65 -6.16 -19.17
C PHE A 432 0.10 -4.78 -18.83
N ALA A 433 -0.21 -4.51 -17.57
CA ALA A 433 -0.84 -3.26 -17.17
C ALA A 433 0.06 -2.05 -17.37
N GLY A 434 1.29 -2.11 -16.86
CA GLY A 434 2.23 -0.98 -16.84
C GLY A 434 3.09 -0.81 -18.09
N ILE A 435 3.23 -1.87 -18.91
CA ILE A 435 4.10 -1.82 -20.09
C ILE A 435 3.40 -1.12 -21.29
N ALA A 436 4.15 -0.33 -22.06
CA ALA A 436 3.65 0.23 -23.31
C ALA A 436 3.44 -0.84 -24.38
N GLU A 437 2.49 -0.65 -25.30
CA GLU A 437 2.21 -1.62 -26.35
C GLU A 437 3.41 -1.87 -27.26
N ASP A 438 4.12 -0.79 -27.62
CA ASP A 438 5.29 -0.83 -28.49
C ASP A 438 6.51 -1.49 -27.83
N ASP A 439 6.53 -1.60 -26.51
CA ASP A 439 7.59 -2.23 -25.72
C ASP A 439 7.39 -3.73 -25.52
N ILE A 440 6.19 -4.27 -25.79
CA ILE A 440 5.87 -5.69 -25.53
C ILE A 440 6.75 -6.62 -26.35
N GLU A 441 6.78 -6.44 -27.68
CA GLU A 441 7.55 -7.32 -28.57
C GLU A 441 9.07 -7.20 -28.37
N PRO A 442 9.67 -5.98 -28.27
CA PRO A 442 11.09 -5.82 -27.94
C PRO A 442 11.50 -6.46 -26.62
N ALA A 443 10.67 -6.29 -25.57
CA ALA A 443 10.95 -6.89 -24.27
C ALA A 443 10.94 -8.42 -24.30
N LEU A 444 10.01 -9.03 -25.03
CA LEU A 444 9.94 -10.49 -25.18
C LEU A 444 11.09 -11.06 -26.02
N GLN A 445 11.54 -10.33 -27.07
CA GLN A 445 12.72 -10.71 -27.84
C GLN A 445 13.97 -10.72 -26.98
N GLU A 446 14.11 -9.74 -26.08
CA GLU A 446 15.22 -9.70 -25.16
C GLU A 446 15.13 -10.82 -24.11
N LEU A 447 13.94 -11.12 -23.58
CA LEU A 447 13.71 -12.29 -22.71
C LEU A 447 14.11 -13.60 -23.37
N GLN A 448 13.75 -13.79 -24.63
CA GLN A 448 14.11 -15.02 -25.39
C GLN A 448 15.63 -15.20 -25.45
N LYS A 449 16.38 -14.12 -25.75
CA LYS A 449 17.85 -14.15 -25.79
C LYS A 449 18.45 -14.50 -24.45
N VAL A 450 17.99 -13.85 -23.38
CA VAL A 450 18.51 -14.03 -22.02
C VAL A 450 18.22 -15.42 -21.49
N TRP A 451 17.04 -15.98 -21.77
CA TRP A 451 16.67 -17.35 -21.40
C TRP A 451 17.28 -18.41 -22.31
N ARG A 452 17.86 -18.01 -23.44
CA ARG A 452 18.45 -18.94 -24.48
C ARG A 452 17.43 -19.96 -24.97
N LEU A 453 16.19 -19.51 -25.21
CA LEU A 453 15.07 -20.36 -25.69
C LEU A 453 14.81 -20.26 -27.19
#